data_8af5b28d314b71fea671d0ad6b7c233e
#
_entry.id   8af5b28d314b71fea671d0ad6b7c233e
#
_cell.length_a   1.000
_cell.length_b   1.000
_cell.length_c   1.000
_cell.angle_alpha   90.00
_cell.angle_beta   90.00
_cell.angle_gamma   90.00
#
_symmetry.space_group_name_H-M   'P 1'
#
loop_
_entity.id
_entity.type
_entity.pdbx_description
1 polymer ?
#
loop_
_entity_poly.entity_id
_entity_poly.type
_entity_poly.pdbx_seq_one_letter_code
_entity_poly.pdbx_strand_id
1 'polypeptide(L)'
;MKKNLLIIGAGGVAHVTAHKAAMNNDVLGDICIASRTVAKCDQIIESVRSMGHLKDPSKKLYSRQVDALDIPATVRLIRETKSEMVINLGNAFINMSVLEACLETGAVYMDTAIHEDPDKVCETPPWYANYEWKRKDRCAEKGLTAILGVGFDPGVVNAYCALAVKKYFDKIDTIDIMDVNAGRHGKYFSTNFDPEINFREFIKVWTWIDRQWKEFPTHSVKRVWDFPVAGPCPIFLNGHDELHSLSKNIDANSIRFWMGFGNHYINIFTTLRTLGFLSHLPVTLTTGQEVVPLKVVKALLPDPMTLAPNYTGNTCIGNFCKGWKNGKRREVFIYQVSDHKACYNEIGSQGISYTAGVPPVAAAMLVAQGVWDPNTMVNVEELDPQPFLAILDRIGLPTDVMEVKPGSAKSFDGTVRDLDTEIAESTATVTVSVANPMIAHDAKAQEAALRRIAAAYTKKAPAKKAVKAKPAKAKPTKAKPAKAKPVKAKPAKKAKPVKAPKAKPAKAKPAKAKKPARRR
;
A
#
# COMPACT_ATOMS: atom_id res chain seq x y z
N MET A 1 -20.13 -14.21 -16.72
CA MET A 1 -18.89 -14.52 -15.96
C MET A 1 -17.73 -13.86 -16.69
N LYS A 2 -17.03 -12.97 -16.00
CA LYS A 2 -15.88 -12.26 -16.55
C LYS A 2 -14.68 -13.20 -16.65
N LYS A 3 -13.94 -13.17 -17.77
CA LYS A 3 -12.77 -14.02 -18.02
C LYS A 3 -11.67 -13.20 -18.69
N ASN A 4 -10.54 -13.84 -18.94
CA ASN A 4 -9.34 -13.25 -19.53
C ASN A 4 -8.74 -12.15 -18.64
N LEU A 5 -7.59 -12.45 -18.11
CA LEU A 5 -6.89 -11.63 -17.13
C LEU A 5 -5.71 -10.91 -17.79
N LEU A 6 -5.61 -9.62 -17.57
CA LEU A 6 -4.41 -8.83 -17.83
C LEU A 6 -3.71 -8.51 -16.51
N ILE A 7 -2.46 -8.93 -16.39
CA ILE A 7 -1.57 -8.57 -15.27
C ILE A 7 -0.62 -7.49 -15.78
N ILE A 8 -0.68 -6.29 -15.18
CA ILE A 8 0.25 -5.19 -15.46
C ILE A 8 1.33 -5.18 -14.40
N GLY A 9 2.58 -5.34 -14.81
CA GLY A 9 3.74 -5.47 -13.95
C GLY A 9 4.50 -6.77 -14.21
N ALA A 10 5.81 -6.79 -13.90
CA ALA A 10 6.68 -7.96 -14.05
C ALA A 10 7.75 -8.00 -12.94
N GLY A 11 7.36 -7.65 -11.71
CA GLY A 11 8.14 -7.78 -10.50
C GLY A 11 7.82 -9.05 -9.71
N GLY A 12 8.32 -9.16 -8.47
CA GLY A 12 8.12 -10.33 -7.61
C GLY A 12 6.67 -10.65 -7.33
N VAL A 13 5.83 -9.64 -7.06
CA VAL A 13 4.39 -9.81 -6.84
C VAL A 13 3.70 -10.33 -8.11
N ALA A 14 4.01 -9.75 -9.28
CA ALA A 14 3.47 -10.21 -10.56
C ALA A 14 3.90 -11.64 -10.91
N HIS A 15 5.11 -12.05 -10.53
CA HIS A 15 5.57 -13.43 -10.65
C HIS A 15 4.66 -14.39 -9.88
N VAL A 16 4.39 -14.10 -8.60
CA VAL A 16 3.48 -14.90 -7.77
C VAL A 16 2.07 -14.94 -8.36
N THR A 17 1.53 -13.77 -8.70
CA THR A 17 0.18 -13.64 -9.26
C THR A 17 0.05 -14.43 -10.57
N ALA A 18 1.06 -14.40 -11.44
CA ALA A 18 1.04 -15.16 -12.69
C ALA A 18 1.04 -16.68 -12.47
N HIS A 19 1.86 -17.18 -11.52
CA HIS A 19 1.86 -18.60 -11.15
C HIS A 19 0.51 -19.03 -10.58
N LYS A 20 -0.01 -18.29 -9.61
CA LYS A 20 -1.32 -18.60 -8.98
C LYS A 20 -2.48 -18.46 -9.95
N ALA A 21 -2.45 -17.48 -10.83
CA ALA A 21 -3.45 -17.33 -11.89
C ALA A 21 -3.39 -18.51 -12.88
N ALA A 22 -2.20 -18.94 -13.28
CA ALA A 22 -2.01 -20.09 -14.16
C ALA A 22 -2.51 -21.41 -13.53
N MET A 23 -2.29 -21.59 -12.22
CA MET A 23 -2.83 -22.73 -11.45
C MET A 23 -4.37 -22.71 -11.35
N ASN A 24 -5.03 -21.61 -11.72
CA ASN A 24 -6.48 -21.41 -11.67
C ASN A 24 -7.06 -20.88 -12.98
N ASN A 25 -6.36 -21.07 -14.11
CA ASN A 25 -6.77 -20.52 -15.41
C ASN A 25 -8.00 -21.21 -16.03
N ASP A 26 -8.41 -22.35 -15.50
CA ASP A 26 -9.71 -22.97 -15.78
C ASP A 26 -10.89 -22.05 -15.37
N VAL A 27 -10.71 -21.27 -14.30
CA VAL A 27 -11.66 -20.23 -13.85
C VAL A 27 -11.39 -18.89 -14.54
N LEU A 28 -10.12 -18.47 -14.64
CA LEU A 28 -9.73 -17.13 -15.06
C LEU A 28 -9.63 -16.93 -16.59
N GLY A 29 -9.49 -18.01 -17.37
CA GLY A 29 -9.35 -17.92 -18.83
C GLY A 29 -7.93 -17.67 -19.32
N ASP A 30 -7.80 -16.91 -20.41
CA ASP A 30 -6.49 -16.52 -20.97
C ASP A 30 -5.82 -15.48 -20.05
N ILE A 31 -4.49 -15.57 -19.92
CA ILE A 31 -3.69 -14.68 -19.09
C ILE A 31 -2.66 -13.95 -19.95
N CYS A 32 -2.70 -12.63 -19.94
CA CYS A 32 -1.69 -11.76 -20.51
C CYS A 32 -0.89 -11.08 -19.40
N ILE A 33 0.46 -11.14 -19.48
CA ILE A 33 1.35 -10.39 -18.60
C ILE A 33 1.95 -9.24 -19.41
N ALA A 34 1.84 -8.00 -18.92
CA ALA A 34 2.32 -6.85 -19.65
C ALA A 34 3.19 -5.91 -18.80
N SER A 35 4.26 -5.42 -19.39
CA SER A 35 5.12 -4.41 -18.76
C SER A 35 5.92 -3.65 -19.83
N ARG A 36 6.64 -2.60 -19.42
CA ARG A 36 7.59 -1.89 -20.31
C ARG A 36 8.72 -2.81 -20.82
N THR A 37 9.11 -3.81 -20.02
CA THR A 37 10.18 -4.76 -20.32
C THR A 37 9.59 -6.14 -20.56
N VAL A 38 9.20 -6.43 -21.79
CA VAL A 38 8.56 -7.70 -22.16
C VAL A 38 9.40 -8.93 -21.79
N ALA A 39 10.71 -8.84 -21.87
CA ALA A 39 11.61 -9.94 -21.49
C ALA A 39 11.43 -10.41 -20.04
N LYS A 40 11.06 -9.50 -19.09
CA LYS A 40 10.71 -9.89 -17.71
C LYS A 40 9.39 -10.67 -17.68
N CYS A 41 8.43 -10.31 -18.50
CA CYS A 41 7.17 -11.05 -18.63
C CYS A 41 7.42 -12.46 -19.18
N ASP A 42 8.29 -12.58 -20.20
CA ASP A 42 8.65 -13.87 -20.80
C ASP A 42 9.37 -14.78 -19.81
N GLN A 43 10.23 -14.23 -18.94
CA GLN A 43 10.87 -14.97 -17.84
C GLN A 43 9.85 -15.55 -16.86
N ILE A 44 8.83 -14.78 -16.50
CA ILE A 44 7.73 -15.25 -15.63
C ILE A 44 6.95 -16.37 -16.32
N ILE A 45 6.62 -16.22 -17.59
CA ILE A 45 5.91 -17.23 -18.39
C ILE A 45 6.72 -18.53 -18.47
N GLU A 46 8.02 -18.43 -18.71
CA GLU A 46 8.91 -19.59 -18.75
C GLU A 46 8.98 -20.29 -17.38
N SER A 47 9.02 -19.52 -16.28
CA SER A 47 8.94 -20.07 -14.93
C SER A 47 7.65 -20.84 -14.71
N VAL A 48 6.50 -20.27 -15.07
CA VAL A 48 5.19 -20.94 -14.97
C VAL A 48 5.16 -22.24 -15.75
N ARG A 49 5.70 -22.24 -16.98
CA ARG A 49 5.73 -23.41 -17.85
C ARG A 49 6.68 -24.50 -17.36
N SER A 50 7.89 -24.11 -16.95
CA SER A 50 8.89 -25.05 -16.44
C SER A 50 8.47 -25.76 -15.17
N MET A 51 7.65 -25.10 -14.33
CA MET A 51 7.09 -25.69 -13.12
C MET A 51 5.76 -26.42 -13.35
N GLY A 52 5.23 -26.42 -14.58
CA GLY A 52 3.99 -27.13 -14.93
C GLY A 52 2.72 -26.52 -14.31
N HIS A 53 2.71 -25.23 -14.03
CA HIS A 53 1.61 -24.58 -13.28
C HIS A 53 0.41 -24.19 -14.15
N LEU A 54 0.46 -24.38 -15.46
CA LEU A 54 -0.67 -24.08 -16.33
C LEU A 54 -1.71 -25.21 -16.23
N LYS A 55 -2.78 -25.00 -15.46
CA LYS A 55 -3.79 -26.02 -15.15
C LYS A 55 -4.60 -26.45 -16.36
N ASP A 56 -5.07 -25.49 -17.17
CA ASP A 56 -5.76 -25.73 -18.45
C ASP A 56 -4.86 -25.32 -19.62
N PRO A 57 -4.20 -26.28 -20.31
CA PRO A 57 -3.32 -25.99 -21.44
C PRO A 57 -4.04 -25.41 -22.67
N SER A 58 -5.37 -25.47 -22.72
CA SER A 58 -6.15 -24.88 -23.82
C SER A 58 -6.19 -23.35 -23.73
N LYS A 59 -5.89 -22.78 -22.55
CA LYS A 59 -5.84 -21.34 -22.31
C LYS A 59 -4.46 -20.78 -22.61
N LYS A 60 -4.44 -19.54 -23.07
CA LYS A 60 -3.19 -18.87 -23.45
C LYS A 60 -2.54 -18.22 -22.23
N LEU A 61 -1.23 -18.36 -22.14
CA LEU A 61 -0.37 -17.58 -21.26
C LEU A 61 0.68 -16.91 -22.12
N TYR A 62 0.66 -15.58 -22.20
CA TYR A 62 1.49 -14.82 -23.15
C TYR A 62 1.80 -13.40 -22.63
N SER A 63 2.79 -12.77 -23.26
CA SER A 63 3.27 -11.43 -22.88
C SER A 63 2.91 -10.36 -23.91
N ARG A 64 2.89 -9.11 -23.45
CA ARG A 64 2.79 -7.91 -24.28
C ARG A 64 3.64 -6.78 -23.68
N GLN A 65 4.07 -5.86 -24.54
CA GLN A 65 4.72 -4.65 -24.10
C GLN A 65 3.69 -3.54 -23.91
N VAL A 66 3.77 -2.82 -22.79
CA VAL A 66 2.98 -1.62 -22.53
C VAL A 66 3.72 -0.69 -21.58
N ASP A 67 3.67 0.61 -21.85
CA ASP A 67 3.86 1.63 -20.82
C ASP A 67 2.48 1.97 -20.24
N ALA A 68 2.24 1.59 -19.00
CA ALA A 68 0.94 1.76 -18.36
C ALA A 68 0.63 3.23 -18.00
N LEU A 69 1.59 4.14 -18.13
CA LEU A 69 1.33 5.59 -18.09
C LEU A 69 0.67 6.10 -19.38
N ASP A 70 0.85 5.39 -20.51
CA ASP A 70 0.14 5.67 -21.75
C ASP A 70 -1.27 5.04 -21.70
N ILE A 71 -2.26 5.82 -21.29
CA ILE A 71 -3.65 5.38 -21.19
C ILE A 71 -4.16 4.83 -22.54
N PRO A 72 -4.02 5.53 -23.69
CA PRO A 72 -4.42 5.00 -24.99
C PRO A 72 -3.77 3.65 -25.34
N ALA A 73 -2.49 3.45 -25.02
CA ALA A 73 -1.82 2.17 -25.25
C ALA A 73 -2.41 1.06 -24.37
N THR A 74 -2.69 1.35 -23.10
CA THR A 74 -3.30 0.42 -22.16
C THR A 74 -4.73 0.05 -22.58
N VAL A 75 -5.52 1.01 -23.05
CA VAL A 75 -6.86 0.78 -23.62
C VAL A 75 -6.80 -0.13 -24.84
N ARG A 76 -5.88 0.12 -25.77
CA ARG A 76 -5.68 -0.76 -26.95
C ARG A 76 -5.32 -2.18 -26.49
N LEU A 77 -4.40 -2.30 -25.54
CA LEU A 77 -3.98 -3.61 -25.02
C LEU A 77 -5.15 -4.38 -24.42
N ILE A 78 -5.96 -3.77 -23.55
CA ILE A 78 -7.14 -4.42 -22.94
C ILE A 78 -8.10 -4.92 -24.03
N ARG A 79 -8.35 -4.10 -25.06
CA ARG A 79 -9.24 -4.48 -26.18
C ARG A 79 -8.67 -5.62 -27.03
N GLU A 80 -7.37 -5.56 -27.38
CA GLU A 80 -6.68 -6.58 -28.18
C GLU A 80 -6.60 -7.93 -27.48
N THR A 81 -6.34 -7.92 -26.17
CA THR A 81 -6.27 -9.13 -25.35
C THR A 81 -7.65 -9.63 -24.92
N LYS A 82 -8.71 -8.86 -25.18
CA LYS A 82 -10.08 -9.14 -24.72
C LYS A 82 -10.13 -9.42 -23.21
N SER A 83 -9.32 -8.70 -22.46
CA SER A 83 -9.25 -8.85 -21.01
C SER A 83 -10.45 -8.18 -20.37
N GLU A 84 -11.18 -8.93 -19.56
CA GLU A 84 -12.33 -8.43 -18.79
C GLU A 84 -11.95 -8.04 -17.36
N MET A 85 -10.75 -8.45 -16.93
CA MET A 85 -10.18 -8.14 -15.61
C MET A 85 -8.74 -7.67 -15.77
N VAL A 86 -8.36 -6.63 -15.03
CA VAL A 86 -7.01 -6.08 -14.97
C VAL A 86 -6.54 -6.08 -13.52
N ILE A 87 -5.42 -6.73 -13.25
CA ILE A 87 -4.68 -6.62 -12.00
C ILE A 87 -3.48 -5.72 -12.23
N ASN A 88 -3.45 -4.57 -11.58
CA ASN A 88 -2.30 -3.66 -11.60
C ASN A 88 -1.32 -4.01 -10.48
N LEU A 89 -0.16 -4.53 -10.86
CA LEU A 89 0.98 -4.87 -10.00
C LEU A 89 2.24 -4.09 -10.40
N GLY A 90 2.04 -2.95 -11.03
CA GLY A 90 3.08 -1.94 -11.19
C GLY A 90 3.38 -1.26 -9.86
N ASN A 91 4.15 -0.17 -9.91
CA ASN A 91 4.26 0.66 -8.71
C ASN A 91 2.99 1.53 -8.53
N ALA A 92 2.81 2.07 -7.34
CA ALA A 92 1.66 2.90 -6.97
C ALA A 92 1.44 4.13 -7.90
N PHE A 93 2.50 4.61 -8.56
CA PHE A 93 2.45 5.81 -9.43
C PHE A 93 1.62 5.63 -10.70
N ILE A 94 1.35 4.39 -11.15
CA ILE A 94 0.58 4.12 -12.37
C ILE A 94 -0.88 3.78 -12.12
N ASN A 95 -1.35 3.71 -10.87
CA ASN A 95 -2.71 3.28 -10.56
C ASN A 95 -3.76 4.09 -11.32
N MET A 96 -3.62 5.41 -11.34
CA MET A 96 -4.63 6.28 -11.97
C MET A 96 -4.72 6.09 -13.49
N SER A 97 -3.60 5.88 -14.17
CA SER A 97 -3.62 5.64 -15.62
C SER A 97 -4.26 4.30 -15.98
N VAL A 98 -3.99 3.25 -15.20
CA VAL A 98 -4.61 1.94 -15.42
C VAL A 98 -6.10 1.97 -15.09
N LEU A 99 -6.52 2.63 -14.00
CA LEU A 99 -7.92 2.81 -13.64
C LEU A 99 -8.70 3.58 -14.72
N GLU A 100 -8.11 4.64 -15.29
CA GLU A 100 -8.74 5.38 -16.40
C GLU A 100 -8.88 4.49 -17.65
N ALA A 101 -7.90 3.65 -17.97
CA ALA A 101 -8.01 2.69 -19.06
C ALA A 101 -9.13 1.65 -18.81
N CYS A 102 -9.28 1.19 -17.57
CA CYS A 102 -10.39 0.32 -17.19
C CYS A 102 -11.75 1.02 -17.27
N LEU A 103 -11.83 2.28 -16.85
CA LEU A 103 -13.04 3.11 -17.02
C LEU A 103 -13.44 3.30 -18.49
N GLU A 104 -12.48 3.36 -19.41
CA GLU A 104 -12.76 3.48 -20.84
C GLU A 104 -13.20 2.16 -21.49
N THR A 105 -12.68 1.03 -20.99
CA THR A 105 -12.92 -0.29 -21.61
C THR A 105 -14.02 -1.09 -20.94
N GLY A 106 -14.40 -0.76 -19.70
CA GLY A 106 -15.34 -1.54 -18.88
C GLY A 106 -14.70 -2.77 -18.22
N ALA A 107 -13.38 -2.94 -18.30
CA ALA A 107 -12.68 -4.03 -17.65
C ALA A 107 -12.60 -3.79 -16.13
N VAL A 108 -12.79 -4.83 -15.32
CA VAL A 108 -12.64 -4.77 -13.86
C VAL A 108 -11.24 -4.32 -13.49
N TYR A 109 -11.14 -3.39 -12.57
CA TYR A 109 -9.88 -2.89 -12.03
C TYR A 109 -9.57 -3.49 -10.65
N MET A 110 -8.33 -3.91 -10.44
CA MET A 110 -7.80 -4.33 -9.15
C MET A 110 -6.36 -3.82 -9.01
N ASP A 111 -6.00 -3.33 -7.81
CA ASP A 111 -4.63 -2.97 -7.44
C ASP A 111 -4.27 -3.53 -6.05
N THR A 112 -3.03 -3.36 -5.62
CA THR A 112 -2.52 -3.85 -4.34
C THR A 112 -1.92 -2.75 -3.46
N ALA A 113 -2.08 -1.48 -3.85
CA ALA A 113 -1.55 -0.32 -3.12
C ALA A 113 -2.35 0.93 -3.47
N ILE A 114 -2.34 1.95 -2.60
CA ILE A 114 -2.88 3.28 -2.90
C ILE A 114 -2.03 3.99 -3.96
N HIS A 115 -2.66 4.83 -4.77
CA HIS A 115 -1.93 5.70 -5.67
C HIS A 115 -1.05 6.69 -4.91
N GLU A 116 0.19 6.80 -5.33
CA GLU A 116 1.10 7.85 -4.90
C GLU A 116 1.46 8.77 -6.09
N ASP A 117 1.55 10.06 -5.81
CA ASP A 117 2.15 11.02 -6.74
C ASP A 117 3.68 10.98 -6.57
N PRO A 118 4.47 10.72 -7.63
CA PRO A 118 5.92 10.64 -7.52
C PRO A 118 6.55 11.93 -6.98
N ASP A 119 5.92 13.09 -7.23
CA ASP A 119 6.43 14.40 -6.83
C ASP A 119 5.91 14.83 -5.45
N LYS A 120 4.97 14.11 -4.86
CA LYS A 120 4.42 14.38 -3.53
C LYS A 120 4.73 13.24 -2.59
N VAL A 121 5.39 13.57 -1.51
CA VAL A 121 5.70 12.63 -0.45
C VAL A 121 4.85 12.99 0.76
N CYS A 122 4.08 12.03 1.27
CA CYS A 122 3.27 12.19 2.47
C CYS A 122 2.16 13.23 2.37
N GLU A 123 1.16 12.93 1.59
CA GLU A 123 -0.06 13.74 1.49
C GLU A 123 -0.90 13.67 2.78
N THR A 124 -1.90 14.55 2.88
CA THR A 124 -2.84 14.53 4.01
C THR A 124 -3.79 13.33 3.90
N PRO A 125 -3.94 12.51 4.97
CA PRO A 125 -4.86 11.39 4.95
C PRO A 125 -6.35 11.82 4.96
N PRO A 126 -7.29 10.99 4.47
CA PRO A 126 -7.03 9.68 3.85
C PRO A 126 -6.61 9.81 2.39
N TRP A 127 -5.56 9.14 1.96
CA TRP A 127 -4.96 9.30 0.62
C TRP A 127 -5.90 8.88 -0.50
N TYR A 128 -6.71 7.84 -0.33
CA TYR A 128 -7.74 7.46 -1.32
C TYR A 128 -8.66 8.62 -1.73
N ALA A 129 -8.93 9.56 -0.83
CA ALA A 129 -9.74 10.74 -1.14
C ALA A 129 -9.04 11.73 -2.08
N ASN A 130 -7.72 11.63 -2.22
CA ASN A 130 -6.96 12.50 -3.10
C ASN A 130 -7.07 12.08 -4.58
N TYR A 131 -7.27 10.77 -4.84
CA TYR A 131 -7.19 10.19 -6.19
C TYR A 131 -8.33 9.22 -6.52
N GLU A 132 -8.35 8.00 -5.98
CA GLU A 132 -9.23 6.91 -6.38
C GLU A 132 -10.69 7.23 -6.12
N TRP A 133 -11.04 7.63 -4.91
CA TRP A 133 -12.43 7.89 -4.53
C TRP A 133 -13.10 9.03 -5.31
N LYS A 134 -12.32 9.93 -5.91
CA LYS A 134 -12.85 10.94 -6.84
C LYS A 134 -13.46 10.34 -8.12
N ARG A 135 -13.18 9.07 -8.38
CA ARG A 135 -13.66 8.33 -9.55
C ARG A 135 -14.78 7.35 -9.21
N LYS A 136 -15.18 7.26 -7.93
CA LYS A 136 -16.19 6.31 -7.44
C LYS A 136 -17.53 6.49 -8.17
N ASP A 137 -18.00 7.72 -8.33
CA ASP A 137 -19.27 8.02 -9.03
C ASP A 137 -19.19 7.59 -10.50
N ARG A 138 -18.08 7.86 -11.18
CA ARG A 138 -17.87 7.42 -12.57
C ARG A 138 -17.83 5.89 -12.70
N CYS A 139 -17.29 5.19 -11.71
CA CYS A 139 -17.35 3.72 -11.68
C CYS A 139 -18.78 3.24 -11.54
N ALA A 140 -19.56 3.82 -10.63
CA ALA A 140 -20.97 3.47 -10.42
C ALA A 140 -21.84 3.78 -11.64
N GLU A 141 -21.67 4.94 -12.28
CA GLU A 141 -22.38 5.33 -13.51
C GLU A 141 -22.13 4.36 -14.67
N LYS A 142 -20.92 3.79 -14.75
CA LYS A 142 -20.53 2.83 -15.78
C LYS A 142 -20.76 1.37 -15.39
N GLY A 143 -21.21 1.09 -14.15
CA GLY A 143 -21.28 -0.27 -13.61
C GLY A 143 -19.91 -0.97 -13.58
N LEU A 144 -18.84 -0.20 -13.42
CA LEU A 144 -17.48 -0.73 -13.36
C LEU A 144 -17.14 -1.22 -11.95
N THR A 145 -16.80 -2.48 -11.81
CA THR A 145 -16.20 -3.00 -10.59
C THR A 145 -14.73 -2.58 -10.50
N ALA A 146 -14.37 -1.82 -9.46
CA ALA A 146 -13.00 -1.47 -9.10
C ALA A 146 -12.76 -1.86 -7.64
N ILE A 147 -11.83 -2.81 -7.39
CA ILE A 147 -11.48 -3.31 -6.06
C ILE A 147 -10.10 -2.77 -5.71
N LEU A 148 -10.06 -1.90 -4.70
CA LEU A 148 -8.86 -1.19 -4.28
C LEU A 148 -8.14 -1.91 -3.16
N GLY A 149 -6.80 -1.97 -3.26
CA GLY A 149 -5.93 -2.49 -2.24
C GLY A 149 -6.19 -3.98 -1.96
N VAL A 150 -6.11 -4.85 -2.98
CA VAL A 150 -6.40 -6.28 -2.84
C VAL A 150 -5.12 -7.13 -2.76
N GLY A 151 -4.10 -6.60 -2.05
CA GLY A 151 -2.90 -7.32 -1.64
C GLY A 151 -3.08 -8.05 -0.31
N PHE A 152 -2.02 -8.12 0.49
CA PHE A 152 -2.14 -8.60 1.87
C PHE A 152 -2.43 -7.43 2.83
N ASP A 153 -1.57 -6.45 2.83
CA ASP A 153 -1.64 -5.15 3.48
C ASP A 153 -1.28 -4.05 2.44
N PRO A 154 -2.28 -3.39 1.89
CA PRO A 154 -3.73 -3.52 2.06
C PRO A 154 -4.34 -4.78 1.39
N GLY A 155 -5.43 -5.29 1.96
CA GLY A 155 -6.25 -6.34 1.35
C GLY A 155 -6.71 -7.42 2.32
N VAL A 156 -5.90 -8.44 2.58
CA VAL A 156 -6.27 -9.53 3.50
C VAL A 156 -6.51 -9.00 4.92
N VAL A 157 -5.70 -8.07 5.39
CA VAL A 157 -5.91 -7.43 6.71
C VAL A 157 -7.20 -6.60 6.74
N ASN A 158 -7.62 -6.02 5.62
CA ASN A 158 -8.93 -5.37 5.48
C ASN A 158 -10.07 -6.40 5.61
N ALA A 159 -9.94 -7.56 4.95
CA ALA A 159 -10.90 -8.66 5.09
C ALA A 159 -10.92 -9.21 6.52
N TYR A 160 -9.79 -9.23 7.24
CA TYR A 160 -9.75 -9.59 8.66
C TYR A 160 -10.51 -8.58 9.52
N CYS A 161 -10.45 -7.28 9.21
CA CYS A 161 -11.28 -6.27 9.89
C CYS A 161 -12.77 -6.52 9.65
N ALA A 162 -13.19 -6.77 8.40
CA ALA A 162 -14.56 -7.12 8.06
C ALA A 162 -15.02 -8.41 8.76
N LEU A 163 -14.15 -9.44 8.82
CA LEU A 163 -14.42 -10.67 9.56
C LEU A 163 -14.57 -10.42 11.07
N ALA A 164 -13.72 -9.55 11.64
CA ALA A 164 -13.80 -9.19 13.05
C ALA A 164 -15.15 -8.55 13.39
N VAL A 165 -15.59 -7.58 12.58
CA VAL A 165 -16.92 -6.95 12.71
C VAL A 165 -18.05 -7.97 12.57
N LYS A 166 -17.97 -8.82 11.53
CA LYS A 166 -19.04 -9.76 11.20
C LYS A 166 -19.21 -10.86 12.26
N LYS A 167 -18.10 -11.38 12.80
CA LYS A 167 -18.11 -12.61 13.59
C LYS A 167 -17.73 -12.44 15.06
N TYR A 168 -16.73 -11.62 15.34
CA TYR A 168 -16.07 -11.65 16.66
C TYR A 168 -16.46 -10.53 17.59
N PHE A 169 -16.93 -9.38 17.07
CA PHE A 169 -17.22 -8.19 17.88
C PHE A 169 -18.56 -7.56 17.50
N ASP A 170 -19.24 -6.97 18.50
CA ASP A 170 -20.37 -6.06 18.32
C ASP A 170 -19.88 -4.60 18.35
N LYS A 171 -18.75 -4.37 19.04
CA LYS A 171 -18.07 -3.08 19.12
C LYS A 171 -16.57 -3.32 19.17
N ILE A 172 -15.84 -2.69 18.27
CA ILE A 172 -14.37 -2.73 18.24
C ILE A 172 -13.83 -1.46 18.90
N ASP A 173 -12.86 -1.61 19.79
CA ASP A 173 -12.14 -0.51 20.41
C ASP A 173 -10.85 -0.23 19.64
N THR A 174 -10.02 -1.25 19.48
CA THR A 174 -8.71 -1.10 18.85
C THR A 174 -8.45 -2.23 17.87
N ILE A 175 -7.86 -1.90 16.73
CA ILE A 175 -7.26 -2.82 15.78
C ILE A 175 -5.78 -2.47 15.68
N ASP A 176 -4.91 -3.41 16.02
CA ASP A 176 -3.48 -3.36 15.75
C ASP A 176 -3.17 -4.32 14.58
N ILE A 177 -2.92 -3.78 13.41
CA ILE A 177 -2.44 -4.53 12.25
C ILE A 177 -0.94 -4.68 12.43
N MET A 178 -0.43 -5.90 12.37
CA MET A 178 0.96 -6.19 12.66
C MET A 178 1.55 -7.04 11.55
N ASP A 179 2.62 -6.54 10.93
CA ASP A 179 3.42 -7.25 9.93
C ASP A 179 4.83 -7.47 10.46
N VAL A 180 5.24 -8.74 10.53
CA VAL A 180 6.61 -9.11 10.85
C VAL A 180 7.17 -10.08 9.82
N ASN A 181 8.34 -9.73 9.31
CA ASN A 181 9.20 -10.65 8.57
C ASN A 181 10.37 -11.07 9.47
N ALA A 182 10.27 -12.26 10.04
CA ALA A 182 11.33 -12.89 10.84
C ALA A 182 12.30 -13.72 9.99
N GLY A 183 12.26 -13.55 8.68
CA GLY A 183 13.11 -14.28 7.74
C GLY A 183 14.54 -13.74 7.63
N ARG A 184 15.38 -14.53 6.94
CA ARG A 184 16.79 -14.19 6.67
C ARG A 184 17.13 -14.55 5.23
N HIS A 185 17.62 -13.59 4.46
CA HIS A 185 17.96 -13.75 3.04
C HIS A 185 19.48 -13.78 2.74
N GLY A 186 20.32 -13.72 3.76
CA GLY A 186 21.78 -13.81 3.62
C GLY A 186 22.47 -12.57 3.04
N LYS A 187 21.77 -11.50 2.74
CA LYS A 187 22.35 -10.20 2.37
C LYS A 187 22.50 -9.32 3.59
N TYR A 188 23.52 -8.44 3.58
CA TYR A 188 23.75 -7.51 4.68
C TYR A 188 22.60 -6.53 4.86
N PHE A 189 22.10 -5.97 3.77
CA PHE A 189 20.93 -5.09 3.72
C PHE A 189 20.20 -5.25 2.40
N SER A 190 18.88 -5.29 2.42
CA SER A 190 18.01 -5.33 1.25
C SER A 190 16.59 -4.92 1.64
N THR A 191 15.78 -4.53 0.65
CA THR A 191 14.33 -4.41 0.78
C THR A 191 13.65 -5.63 0.16
N ASN A 192 12.44 -5.94 0.57
CA ASN A 192 11.70 -7.12 0.09
C ASN A 192 10.85 -6.86 -1.17
N PHE A 193 10.66 -5.57 -1.50
CA PHE A 193 9.96 -5.05 -2.68
C PHE A 193 10.66 -3.78 -3.18
N ASP A 194 10.05 -2.98 -4.03
CA ASP A 194 10.67 -1.79 -4.61
C ASP A 194 11.27 -0.89 -3.52
N PRO A 195 12.58 -0.61 -3.53
CA PRO A 195 13.22 0.17 -2.47
C PRO A 195 12.66 1.58 -2.31
N GLU A 196 12.23 2.22 -3.40
CA GLU A 196 11.68 3.57 -3.36
C GLU A 196 10.35 3.60 -2.60
N ILE A 197 9.44 2.67 -2.91
CA ILE A 197 8.17 2.54 -2.20
C ILE A 197 8.44 2.19 -0.73
N ASN A 198 9.31 1.19 -0.47
CA ASN A 198 9.65 0.81 0.90
C ASN A 198 10.16 1.97 1.75
N PHE A 199 11.02 2.83 1.20
CA PHE A 199 11.53 3.97 1.97
C PHE A 199 10.51 5.11 2.11
N ARG A 200 9.58 5.28 1.15
CA ARG A 200 8.52 6.30 1.22
C ARG A 200 7.53 6.03 2.34
N GLU A 201 7.21 4.77 2.62
CA GLU A 201 6.32 4.37 3.72
C GLU A 201 6.77 4.85 5.10
N PHE A 202 8.07 5.15 5.27
CA PHE A 202 8.64 5.57 6.57
C PHE A 202 8.91 7.06 6.70
N ILE A 203 8.54 7.88 5.73
CA ILE A 203 8.85 9.31 5.80
C ILE A 203 7.96 10.01 6.82
N LYS A 204 6.67 9.66 6.86
CA LYS A 204 5.71 10.15 7.85
C LYS A 204 4.79 9.02 8.30
N VAL A 205 4.60 8.93 9.60
CA VAL A 205 3.74 7.92 10.19
C VAL A 205 2.39 8.53 10.53
N TRP A 206 1.42 8.36 9.65
CA TRP A 206 0.03 8.67 9.92
C TRP A 206 -0.67 7.44 10.47
N THR A 207 -1.43 7.61 11.57
CA THR A 207 -2.20 6.54 12.19
C THR A 207 -3.53 7.05 12.73
N TRP A 208 -4.52 6.17 12.82
CA TRP A 208 -5.86 6.49 13.31
C TRP A 208 -5.97 6.15 14.80
N ILE A 209 -6.00 7.17 15.67
CA ILE A 209 -6.08 7.03 17.13
C ILE A 209 -7.15 7.98 17.68
N ASP A 210 -8.03 7.47 18.54
CA ASP A 210 -9.14 8.23 19.15
C ASP A 210 -10.02 8.88 18.08
N ARG A 211 -10.32 8.16 16.99
CA ARG A 211 -11.12 8.63 15.85
C ARG A 211 -10.55 9.86 15.15
N GLN A 212 -9.22 10.01 15.16
CA GLN A 212 -8.52 11.11 14.53
C GLN A 212 -7.21 10.64 13.92
N TRP A 213 -6.82 11.26 12.83
CA TRP A 213 -5.48 11.09 12.26
C TRP A 213 -4.45 11.78 13.14
N LYS A 214 -3.41 11.05 13.52
CA LYS A 214 -2.27 11.55 14.28
C LYS A 214 -0.98 11.22 13.55
N GLU A 215 -0.06 12.19 13.50
CA GLU A 215 1.26 12.03 12.90
C GLU A 215 2.28 11.71 14.00
N PHE A 216 3.19 10.77 13.73
CA PHE A 216 4.30 10.41 14.59
C PHE A 216 5.62 10.47 13.82
N PRO A 217 6.75 10.77 14.49
CA PRO A 217 8.05 10.61 13.88
C PRO A 217 8.32 9.13 13.52
N THR A 218 9.04 8.92 12.42
CA THR A 218 9.43 7.58 11.96
C THR A 218 10.13 6.80 13.06
N HIS A 219 9.68 5.55 13.29
CA HIS A 219 10.22 4.62 14.29
C HIS A 219 10.24 5.17 15.74
N SER A 220 9.43 6.19 16.06
CA SER A 220 9.40 6.81 17.39
C SER A 220 8.68 6.00 18.46
N VAL A 221 7.83 5.04 18.08
CA VAL A 221 7.10 4.18 19.01
C VAL A 221 7.46 2.74 18.73
N LYS A 222 7.99 2.04 19.73
CA LYS A 222 8.46 0.65 19.64
C LYS A 222 7.72 -0.24 20.63
N ARG A 223 7.48 -1.50 20.21
CA ARG A 223 6.96 -2.58 21.05
C ARG A 223 7.71 -3.87 20.78
N VAL A 224 7.56 -4.82 21.67
CA VAL A 224 7.93 -6.22 21.42
C VAL A 224 6.66 -7.05 21.51
N TRP A 225 6.39 -7.83 20.48
CA TRP A 225 5.25 -8.74 20.44
C TRP A 225 5.73 -10.17 20.19
N ASP A 226 5.10 -11.13 20.86
CA ASP A 226 5.40 -12.55 20.69
C ASP A 226 4.46 -13.11 19.62
N PHE A 227 4.98 -13.22 18.39
CA PHE A 227 4.21 -13.67 17.24
C PHE A 227 4.18 -15.20 17.17
N PRO A 228 3.06 -15.78 16.74
CA PRO A 228 3.01 -17.19 16.39
C PRO A 228 4.12 -17.55 15.40
N VAL A 229 4.83 -18.64 15.69
CA VAL A 229 5.96 -19.17 14.89
C VAL A 229 7.19 -18.26 14.82
N ALA A 230 7.03 -16.95 14.61
CA ALA A 230 8.14 -16.00 14.51
C ALA A 230 8.78 -15.65 15.87
N GLY A 231 8.02 -15.83 16.97
CA GLY A 231 8.47 -15.52 18.34
C GLY A 231 8.51 -14.03 18.64
N PRO A 232 9.25 -13.62 19.71
CA PRO A 232 9.33 -12.22 20.12
C PRO A 232 10.05 -11.36 19.07
N CYS A 233 9.33 -10.42 18.47
CA CYS A 233 9.87 -9.48 17.49
C CYS A 233 9.64 -8.03 17.90
N PRO A 234 10.60 -7.13 17.71
CA PRO A 234 10.39 -5.71 17.84
C PRO A 234 9.57 -5.21 16.66
N ILE A 235 8.52 -4.44 16.95
CA ILE A 235 7.68 -3.78 15.96
C ILE A 235 7.62 -2.29 16.25
N PHE A 236 7.46 -1.50 15.21
CA PHE A 236 7.42 -0.05 15.26
C PHE A 236 6.10 0.45 14.69
N LEU A 237 5.51 1.47 15.35
CA LEU A 237 4.34 2.15 14.83
C LEU A 237 4.69 2.76 13.47
N ASN A 238 3.89 2.46 12.46
CA ASN A 238 4.08 2.92 11.10
C ASN A 238 2.77 3.42 10.47
N GLY A 239 2.85 4.20 9.40
CA GLY A 239 1.74 4.46 8.50
C GLY A 239 1.63 3.33 7.49
N HIS A 240 0.42 3.03 7.00
CA HIS A 240 0.24 2.06 5.94
C HIS A 240 -1.08 2.29 5.19
N ASP A 241 -1.17 1.76 3.98
CA ASP A 241 -2.23 2.04 3.00
C ASP A 241 -3.64 1.70 3.50
N GLU A 242 -3.84 0.55 4.14
CA GLU A 242 -5.16 0.12 4.61
C GLU A 242 -5.80 1.05 5.63
N LEU A 243 -4.99 1.78 6.41
CA LEU A 243 -5.51 2.72 7.40
C LEU A 243 -6.40 3.78 6.76
N HIS A 244 -6.09 4.16 5.51
CA HIS A 244 -6.79 5.23 4.78
C HIS A 244 -8.21 4.83 4.34
N SER A 245 -8.51 3.55 4.20
CA SER A 245 -9.88 3.08 3.95
C SER A 245 -10.55 2.57 5.23
N LEU A 246 -9.83 1.86 6.09
CA LEU A 246 -10.36 1.33 7.34
C LEU A 246 -10.83 2.42 8.30
N SER A 247 -10.13 3.55 8.39
CA SER A 247 -10.55 4.71 9.21
C SER A 247 -11.93 5.25 8.84
N LYS A 248 -12.36 5.04 7.59
CA LYS A 248 -13.68 5.44 7.09
C LYS A 248 -14.71 4.31 7.21
N ASN A 249 -14.32 3.08 6.89
CA ASN A 249 -15.25 1.98 6.64
C ASN A 249 -15.46 1.10 7.89
N ILE A 250 -14.55 1.15 8.87
CA ILE A 250 -14.61 0.34 10.10
C ILE A 250 -14.84 1.24 11.32
N ASP A 251 -15.91 0.97 12.06
CA ASP A 251 -16.22 1.69 13.32
C ASP A 251 -15.34 1.18 14.48
N ALA A 252 -14.11 1.67 14.52
CA ALA A 252 -13.16 1.42 15.60
C ALA A 252 -12.62 2.73 16.17
N ASN A 253 -12.34 2.74 17.49
CA ASN A 253 -11.77 3.92 18.15
C ASN A 253 -10.35 4.20 17.68
N SER A 254 -9.54 3.14 17.49
CA SER A 254 -8.18 3.25 16.99
C SER A 254 -7.84 2.11 16.04
N ILE A 255 -7.15 2.44 14.94
CA ILE A 255 -6.61 1.50 13.95
C ILE A 255 -5.17 1.88 13.71
N ARG A 256 -4.24 0.97 14.01
CA ARG A 256 -2.81 1.24 13.98
C ARG A 256 -2.10 0.14 13.20
N PHE A 257 -1.09 0.53 12.45
CA PHE A 257 -0.20 -0.41 11.76
C PHE A 257 1.16 -0.50 12.45
N TRP A 258 1.70 -1.68 12.55
CA TRP A 258 2.97 -1.99 13.19
C TRP A 258 3.81 -2.87 12.30
N MET A 259 5.01 -2.42 11.95
CA MET A 259 5.93 -3.20 11.13
C MET A 259 7.15 -3.67 11.93
N GLY A 260 7.54 -4.91 11.70
CA GLY A 260 8.68 -5.55 12.35
C GLY A 260 10.00 -5.21 11.68
N PHE A 261 10.96 -4.71 12.46
CA PHE A 261 12.31 -4.43 11.97
C PHE A 261 13.36 -4.93 12.95
N GLY A 262 14.40 -5.57 12.42
CA GLY A 262 15.61 -5.84 13.20
C GLY A 262 16.41 -4.55 13.47
N ASN A 263 17.14 -4.49 14.60
CA ASN A 263 17.97 -3.34 14.94
C ASN A 263 18.97 -3.00 13.82
N HIS A 264 19.45 -4.01 13.10
CA HIS A 264 20.35 -3.83 11.97
C HIS A 264 19.72 -3.00 10.85
N TYR A 265 18.45 -3.31 10.46
CA TYR A 265 17.71 -2.53 9.46
C TYR A 265 17.52 -1.08 9.91
N ILE A 266 17.08 -0.88 11.15
CA ILE A 266 16.84 0.46 11.72
C ILE A 266 18.12 1.31 11.71
N ASN A 267 19.27 0.74 12.06
CA ASN A 267 20.54 1.46 12.08
C ASN A 267 20.96 1.90 10.68
N ILE A 268 20.84 1.02 9.68
CA ILE A 268 21.19 1.36 8.29
C ILE A 268 20.21 2.40 7.74
N PHE A 269 18.91 2.19 7.93
CA PHE A 269 17.87 3.13 7.50
C PHE A 269 18.11 4.53 8.09
N THR A 270 18.35 4.60 9.41
CA THR A 270 18.63 5.87 10.11
C THR A 270 19.89 6.54 9.55
N THR A 271 20.95 5.77 9.30
CA THR A 271 22.19 6.29 8.69
C THR A 271 21.95 6.87 7.31
N LEU A 272 21.29 6.11 6.43
CA LEU A 272 20.97 6.58 5.06
C LEU A 272 20.09 7.82 5.08
N ARG A 273 19.09 7.87 5.95
CA ARG A 273 18.19 9.01 6.13
C ARG A 273 18.95 10.26 6.61
N THR A 274 19.75 10.12 7.67
CA THR A 274 20.51 11.23 8.28
C THR A 274 21.54 11.82 7.32
N LEU A 275 22.15 10.98 6.48
CA LEU A 275 23.08 11.41 5.44
C LEU A 275 22.39 11.99 4.20
N GLY A 276 21.05 11.96 4.12
CA GLY A 276 20.28 12.45 2.97
C GLY A 276 20.23 11.49 1.78
N PHE A 277 20.69 10.23 1.92
CA PHE A 277 20.64 9.25 0.84
C PHE A 277 19.22 8.81 0.47
N LEU A 278 18.23 9.03 1.32
CA LEU A 278 16.82 8.74 1.02
C LEU A 278 16.08 9.94 0.40
N SER A 279 16.80 11.02 0.06
CA SER A 279 16.21 12.19 -0.60
C SER A 279 15.89 11.89 -2.07
N HIS A 280 14.68 12.26 -2.50
CA HIS A 280 14.25 12.28 -3.90
C HIS A 280 14.64 13.57 -4.64
N LEU A 281 15.11 14.59 -3.90
CA LEU A 281 15.57 15.84 -4.48
C LEU A 281 17.00 15.69 -5.02
N PRO A 282 17.31 16.24 -6.21
CA PRO A 282 18.65 16.17 -6.77
C PRO A 282 19.66 16.97 -5.93
N VAL A 283 20.88 16.47 -5.85
CA VAL A 283 22.05 17.14 -5.27
C VAL A 283 23.13 17.31 -6.35
N THR A 284 23.80 18.45 -6.35
CA THR A 284 24.89 18.73 -7.29
C THR A 284 26.21 18.26 -6.70
N LEU A 285 26.88 17.34 -7.37
CA LEU A 285 28.22 16.86 -7.00
C LEU A 285 29.28 17.95 -7.27
N THR A 286 30.46 17.79 -6.69
CA THR A 286 31.60 18.69 -6.94
C THR A 286 32.03 18.75 -8.40
N THR A 287 31.69 17.73 -9.19
CA THR A 287 31.90 17.66 -10.63
C THR A 287 30.88 18.48 -11.45
N GLY A 288 29.86 19.05 -10.80
CA GLY A 288 28.75 19.72 -11.46
C GLY A 288 27.61 18.80 -11.92
N GLN A 289 27.74 17.48 -11.75
CA GLN A 289 26.69 16.51 -12.10
C GLN A 289 25.58 16.52 -11.05
N GLU A 290 24.33 16.53 -11.50
CA GLU A 290 23.17 16.34 -10.63
C GLU A 290 22.86 14.84 -10.44
N VAL A 291 22.61 14.44 -9.21
CA VAL A 291 22.30 13.07 -8.82
C VAL A 291 21.15 13.08 -7.80
N VAL A 292 20.16 12.20 -7.99
CA VAL A 292 19.12 11.95 -6.99
C VAL A 292 19.62 10.83 -6.05
N PRO A 293 19.89 11.14 -4.75
CA PRO A 293 20.52 10.17 -3.83
C PRO A 293 19.76 8.86 -3.71
N LEU A 294 18.42 8.91 -3.60
CA LEU A 294 17.57 7.72 -3.51
C LEU A 294 17.72 6.79 -4.73
N LYS A 295 17.88 7.35 -5.93
CA LYS A 295 18.09 6.54 -7.16
C LYS A 295 19.43 5.81 -7.13
N VAL A 296 20.46 6.40 -6.50
CA VAL A 296 21.76 5.74 -6.31
C VAL A 296 21.61 4.55 -5.33
N VAL A 297 20.96 4.77 -4.19
CA VAL A 297 20.68 3.69 -3.23
C VAL A 297 19.91 2.55 -3.90
N LYS A 298 18.84 2.89 -4.64
CA LYS A 298 18.04 1.91 -5.37
C LYS A 298 18.86 1.09 -6.37
N ALA A 299 19.81 1.72 -7.07
CA ALA A 299 20.67 1.04 -8.05
C ALA A 299 21.73 0.11 -7.39
N LEU A 300 22.09 0.35 -6.13
CA LEU A 300 23.07 -0.43 -5.38
C LEU A 300 22.44 -1.61 -4.63
N LEU A 301 21.15 -1.55 -4.33
CA LEU A 301 20.45 -2.61 -3.64
C LEU A 301 20.21 -3.82 -4.56
N PRO A 302 20.28 -5.06 -4.03
CA PRO A 302 19.93 -6.24 -4.81
C PRO A 302 18.46 -6.21 -5.22
N ASP A 303 18.17 -6.73 -6.42
CA ASP A 303 16.78 -6.93 -6.84
C ASP A 303 16.09 -7.89 -5.84
N PRO A 304 14.95 -7.51 -5.25
CA PRO A 304 14.23 -8.31 -4.25
C PRO A 304 13.87 -9.73 -4.73
N MET A 305 13.67 -9.95 -6.03
CA MET A 305 13.44 -11.28 -6.59
C MET A 305 14.63 -12.22 -6.38
N THR A 306 15.86 -11.69 -6.33
CA THR A 306 17.09 -12.50 -6.16
C THR A 306 17.30 -12.99 -4.74
N LEU A 307 16.48 -12.57 -3.78
CA LEU A 307 16.59 -12.99 -2.37
C LEU A 307 16.00 -14.39 -2.16
N ALA A 308 15.01 -14.78 -2.93
CA ALA A 308 14.17 -15.95 -2.73
C ALA A 308 14.93 -17.29 -2.54
N PRO A 309 15.98 -17.64 -3.32
CA PRO A 309 16.65 -18.94 -3.18
C PRO A 309 17.25 -19.19 -1.81
N ASN A 310 17.72 -18.14 -1.13
CA ASN A 310 18.38 -18.21 0.16
C ASN A 310 17.53 -17.71 1.33
N TYR A 311 16.25 -17.41 1.09
CA TYR A 311 15.37 -16.92 2.12
C TYR A 311 14.86 -18.08 2.99
N THR A 312 14.98 -17.93 4.30
CA THR A 312 14.49 -18.87 5.31
C THR A 312 13.76 -18.11 6.41
N GLY A 313 12.99 -18.84 7.23
CA GLY A 313 12.16 -18.25 8.29
C GLY A 313 10.77 -17.89 7.79
N ASN A 314 10.04 -17.13 8.60
CA ASN A 314 8.61 -16.94 8.39
C ASN A 314 8.23 -15.46 8.39
N THR A 315 7.12 -15.13 7.73
CA THR A 315 6.36 -13.91 7.97
C THR A 315 5.17 -14.25 8.87
N CYS A 316 4.72 -13.29 9.67
CA CYS A 316 3.45 -13.37 10.37
C CYS A 316 2.75 -12.01 10.24
N ILE A 317 1.59 -11.99 9.59
CA ILE A 317 0.84 -10.75 9.32
C ILE A 317 -0.59 -10.96 9.81
N GLY A 318 -1.13 -9.99 10.57
CA GLY A 318 -2.48 -10.12 11.09
C GLY A 318 -2.97 -8.96 11.94
N ASN A 319 -4.23 -9.07 12.38
CA ASN A 319 -4.95 -8.04 13.10
C ASN A 319 -5.21 -8.48 14.54
N PHE A 320 -4.65 -7.78 15.49
CA PHE A 320 -5.02 -7.93 16.89
C PHE A 320 -6.15 -6.97 17.24
N CYS A 321 -7.34 -7.52 17.37
CA CYS A 321 -8.57 -6.77 17.61
C CYS A 321 -8.97 -6.86 19.08
N LYS A 322 -9.34 -5.72 19.67
CA LYS A 322 -9.89 -5.61 21.02
C LYS A 322 -11.26 -4.94 20.97
N GLY A 323 -12.20 -5.47 21.74
CA GLY A 323 -13.55 -4.93 21.75
C GLY A 323 -14.49 -5.72 22.65
N TRP A 324 -15.76 -5.74 22.29
CA TRP A 324 -16.83 -6.41 23.05
C TRP A 324 -17.69 -7.28 22.13
N LYS A 325 -18.16 -8.40 22.67
CA LYS A 325 -19.18 -9.27 22.09
C LYS A 325 -20.16 -9.71 23.17
N ASN A 326 -21.44 -9.44 22.98
CA ASN A 326 -22.50 -9.75 23.96
C ASN A 326 -22.17 -9.17 25.36
N GLY A 327 -21.70 -7.92 25.42
CA GLY A 327 -21.32 -7.21 26.64
C GLY A 327 -20.04 -7.70 27.32
N LYS A 328 -19.34 -8.69 26.78
CA LYS A 328 -18.09 -9.21 27.33
C LYS A 328 -16.90 -8.70 26.51
N ARG A 329 -15.82 -8.31 27.21
CA ARG A 329 -14.56 -7.93 26.57
C ARG A 329 -13.94 -9.13 25.88
N ARG A 330 -13.40 -8.89 24.68
CA ARG A 330 -12.76 -9.89 23.84
C ARG A 330 -11.50 -9.35 23.22
N GLU A 331 -10.52 -10.22 23.04
CA GLU A 331 -9.29 -9.96 22.33
C GLU A 331 -9.03 -11.13 21.37
N VAL A 332 -8.86 -10.84 20.07
CA VAL A 332 -8.72 -11.85 19.01
C VAL A 332 -7.59 -11.44 18.09
N PHE A 333 -6.68 -12.36 17.81
CA PHE A 333 -5.68 -12.21 16.78
C PHE A 333 -6.06 -13.07 15.56
N ILE A 334 -6.31 -12.42 14.43
CA ILE A 334 -6.61 -13.04 13.13
C ILE A 334 -5.37 -12.83 12.28
N TYR A 335 -4.72 -13.92 11.86
CA TYR A 335 -3.39 -13.81 11.26
C TYR A 335 -3.12 -14.90 10.22
N GLN A 336 -2.02 -14.74 9.51
CA GLN A 336 -1.47 -15.71 8.56
C GLN A 336 0.04 -15.83 8.78
N VAL A 337 0.58 -17.04 8.60
CA VAL A 337 2.01 -17.33 8.65
C VAL A 337 2.46 -17.93 7.33
N SER A 338 3.47 -17.32 6.68
CA SER A 338 4.09 -17.89 5.47
C SER A 338 5.55 -18.26 5.73
N ASP A 339 5.95 -19.47 5.35
CA ASP A 339 7.34 -19.91 5.35
C ASP A 339 8.02 -19.57 4.02
N HIS A 340 9.12 -18.81 4.05
CA HIS A 340 9.83 -18.39 2.84
C HIS A 340 10.29 -19.55 1.98
N LYS A 341 10.75 -20.65 2.60
CA LYS A 341 11.23 -21.81 1.87
C LYS A 341 10.10 -22.58 1.21
N ALA A 342 8.95 -22.68 1.87
CA ALA A 342 7.76 -23.28 1.30
C ALA A 342 7.27 -22.48 0.07
N CYS A 343 7.19 -21.16 0.18
CA CYS A 343 6.85 -20.27 -0.92
C CYS A 343 7.82 -20.43 -2.11
N TYR A 344 9.13 -20.50 -1.81
CA TYR A 344 10.13 -20.72 -2.84
C TYR A 344 10.00 -22.07 -3.53
N ASN A 345 9.77 -23.13 -2.77
CA ASN A 345 9.62 -24.48 -3.31
C ASN A 345 8.36 -24.60 -4.20
N GLU A 346 7.29 -23.87 -3.87
CA GLU A 346 6.05 -23.89 -4.64
C GLU A 346 6.17 -23.08 -5.95
N ILE A 347 6.69 -21.86 -5.91
CA ILE A 347 6.62 -20.95 -7.06
C ILE A 347 7.91 -20.16 -7.32
N GLY A 348 9.02 -20.49 -6.70
CA GLY A 348 10.30 -19.79 -6.91
C GLY A 348 10.36 -18.38 -6.33
N SER A 349 9.45 -18.00 -5.40
CA SER A 349 9.38 -16.67 -4.83
C SER A 349 9.50 -16.66 -3.30
N GLN A 350 9.82 -15.50 -2.73
CA GLN A 350 9.92 -15.33 -1.27
C GLN A 350 8.55 -14.94 -0.66
N GLY A 351 8.40 -15.13 0.67
CA GLY A 351 7.13 -15.01 1.37
C GLY A 351 6.45 -13.64 1.27
N ILE A 352 7.19 -12.52 1.24
CA ILE A 352 6.60 -11.19 1.12
C ILE A 352 5.94 -10.97 -0.25
N SER A 353 6.61 -11.36 -1.33
CA SER A 353 5.97 -11.32 -2.66
C SER A 353 4.82 -12.32 -2.77
N TYR A 354 4.92 -13.46 -2.06
CA TYR A 354 3.88 -14.48 -2.03
C TYR A 354 2.60 -13.97 -1.35
N THR A 355 2.72 -13.39 -0.16
CA THR A 355 1.57 -12.84 0.57
C THR A 355 0.88 -11.74 -0.21
N ALA A 356 1.63 -10.86 -0.87
CA ALA A 356 1.07 -9.77 -1.69
C ALA A 356 0.47 -10.24 -3.02
N GLY A 357 1.00 -11.32 -3.64
CA GLY A 357 0.61 -11.73 -5.00
C GLY A 357 -0.50 -12.78 -5.07
N VAL A 358 -0.79 -13.51 -4.00
CA VAL A 358 -1.88 -14.50 -3.95
C VAL A 358 -3.27 -13.85 -3.86
N PRO A 359 -3.50 -12.80 -3.04
CA PRO A 359 -4.83 -12.24 -2.84
C PRO A 359 -5.50 -11.67 -4.10
N PRO A 360 -4.81 -10.95 -5.00
CA PRO A 360 -5.45 -10.47 -6.22
C PRO A 360 -5.99 -11.61 -7.10
N VAL A 361 -5.37 -12.79 -7.04
CA VAL A 361 -5.88 -13.97 -7.77
C VAL A 361 -7.18 -14.47 -7.14
N ALA A 362 -7.25 -14.53 -5.81
CA ALA A 362 -8.49 -14.90 -5.10
C ALA A 362 -9.63 -13.94 -5.43
N ALA A 363 -9.36 -12.64 -5.46
CA ALA A 363 -10.34 -11.63 -5.85
C ALA A 363 -10.78 -11.81 -7.32
N ALA A 364 -9.83 -11.98 -8.24
CA ALA A 364 -10.15 -12.24 -9.65
C ALA A 364 -11.01 -13.50 -9.83
N MET A 365 -10.77 -14.57 -9.05
CA MET A 365 -11.61 -15.76 -9.08
C MET A 365 -13.04 -15.48 -8.59
N LEU A 366 -13.21 -14.69 -7.54
CA LEU A 366 -14.53 -14.28 -7.04
C LEU A 366 -15.28 -13.41 -8.04
N VAL A 367 -14.58 -12.50 -8.71
CA VAL A 367 -15.14 -11.70 -9.81
C VAL A 367 -15.53 -12.59 -10.99
N ALA A 368 -14.65 -13.52 -11.39
CA ALA A 368 -14.93 -14.44 -12.49
C ALA A 368 -16.14 -15.35 -12.20
N GLN A 369 -16.38 -15.68 -10.94
CA GLN A 369 -17.52 -16.48 -10.47
C GLN A 369 -18.79 -15.64 -10.23
N GLY A 370 -18.72 -14.31 -10.32
CA GLY A 370 -19.84 -13.40 -10.05
C GLY A 370 -20.20 -13.30 -8.56
N VAL A 371 -19.28 -13.68 -7.66
CA VAL A 371 -19.46 -13.55 -6.20
C VAL A 371 -19.11 -12.12 -5.74
N TRP A 372 -18.05 -11.53 -6.29
CA TRP A 372 -17.70 -10.14 -6.10
C TRP A 372 -17.98 -9.35 -7.37
N ASP A 373 -19.11 -8.67 -7.41
CA ASP A 373 -19.51 -7.80 -8.53
C ASP A 373 -20.28 -6.56 -8.02
N PRO A 374 -19.59 -5.67 -7.29
CA PRO A 374 -20.22 -4.51 -6.67
C PRO A 374 -20.70 -3.47 -7.68
N ASN A 375 -20.27 -3.54 -8.96
CA ASN A 375 -20.61 -2.57 -10.02
C ASN A 375 -20.30 -1.11 -9.64
N THR A 376 -19.31 -0.93 -8.80
CA THR A 376 -18.79 0.36 -8.33
C THR A 376 -17.37 0.18 -7.79
N MET A 377 -16.77 1.25 -7.30
CA MET A 377 -15.49 1.23 -6.61
C MET A 377 -15.68 0.90 -5.13
N VAL A 378 -14.91 -0.08 -4.64
CA VAL A 378 -14.93 -0.52 -3.24
C VAL A 378 -13.51 -0.82 -2.74
N ASN A 379 -13.31 -0.72 -1.42
CA ASN A 379 -12.18 -1.31 -0.74
C ASN A 379 -12.55 -2.71 -0.24
N VAL A 380 -11.58 -3.57 0.07
CA VAL A 380 -11.81 -4.98 0.38
C VAL A 380 -12.72 -5.20 1.59
N GLU A 381 -12.63 -4.36 2.61
CA GLU A 381 -13.47 -4.42 3.81
C GLU A 381 -14.96 -4.12 3.57
N GLU A 382 -15.31 -3.55 2.41
CA GLU A 382 -16.70 -3.30 2.02
C GLU A 382 -17.37 -4.56 1.42
N LEU A 383 -16.59 -5.64 1.17
CA LEU A 383 -17.03 -6.90 0.57
C LEU A 383 -17.18 -8.01 1.63
N ASP A 384 -17.90 -9.10 1.29
CA ASP A 384 -17.97 -10.25 2.19
C ASP A 384 -16.59 -10.93 2.29
N PRO A 385 -15.96 -10.98 3.47
CA PRO A 385 -14.65 -11.59 3.64
C PRO A 385 -14.65 -13.12 3.54
N GLN A 386 -15.76 -13.79 3.82
CA GLN A 386 -15.78 -15.25 3.97
C GLN A 386 -15.41 -16.00 2.67
N PRO A 387 -16.00 -15.71 1.49
CA PRO A 387 -15.62 -16.39 0.26
C PRO A 387 -14.17 -16.07 -0.15
N PHE A 388 -13.67 -14.86 0.15
CA PHE A 388 -12.31 -14.46 -0.13
C PHE A 388 -11.30 -15.27 0.70
N LEU A 389 -11.50 -15.32 2.02
CA LEU A 389 -10.64 -16.09 2.92
C LEU A 389 -10.70 -17.61 2.62
N ALA A 390 -11.85 -18.12 2.22
CA ALA A 390 -11.97 -19.53 1.82
C ALA A 390 -11.19 -19.87 0.53
N ILE A 391 -11.12 -18.94 -0.42
CA ILE A 391 -10.25 -19.14 -1.60
C ILE A 391 -8.79 -19.01 -1.20
N LEU A 392 -8.42 -18.02 -0.39
CA LEU A 392 -7.05 -17.82 0.09
C LEU A 392 -6.50 -19.06 0.80
N ASP A 393 -7.29 -19.66 1.70
CA ASP A 393 -6.95 -20.91 2.39
C ASP A 393 -6.60 -22.02 1.38
N ARG A 394 -7.42 -22.17 0.36
CA ARG A 394 -7.24 -23.21 -0.67
C ARG A 394 -6.03 -22.97 -1.58
N ILE A 395 -5.65 -21.71 -1.83
CA ILE A 395 -4.58 -21.37 -2.77
C ILE A 395 -3.26 -20.97 -2.08
N GLY A 396 -3.15 -21.19 -0.76
CA GLY A 396 -1.88 -21.13 -0.04
C GLY A 396 -1.71 -20.04 1.02
N LEU A 397 -2.78 -19.32 1.38
CA LEU A 397 -2.78 -18.34 2.47
C LEU A 397 -3.88 -18.65 3.49
N PRO A 398 -3.73 -19.72 4.31
CA PRO A 398 -4.70 -20.07 5.33
C PRO A 398 -4.78 -18.97 6.41
N THR A 399 -5.99 -18.75 6.91
CA THR A 399 -6.27 -17.81 7.99
C THR A 399 -6.34 -18.55 9.32
N ASP A 400 -5.50 -18.15 10.26
CA ASP A 400 -5.55 -18.61 11.64
C ASP A 400 -6.23 -17.60 12.56
N VAL A 401 -6.86 -18.09 13.63
CA VAL A 401 -7.55 -17.27 14.62
C VAL A 401 -7.17 -17.72 16.02
N MET A 402 -6.64 -16.82 16.81
CA MET A 402 -6.29 -17.06 18.21
C MET A 402 -7.10 -16.13 19.13
N GLU A 403 -7.88 -16.71 20.03
CA GLU A 403 -8.48 -15.94 21.12
C GLU A 403 -7.47 -15.73 22.24
N VAL A 404 -7.27 -14.48 22.61
CA VAL A 404 -6.37 -14.09 23.68
C VAL A 404 -7.19 -13.75 24.92
N LYS A 405 -6.77 -14.22 26.09
CA LYS A 405 -7.45 -13.87 27.35
C LYS A 405 -7.38 -12.35 27.55
N PRO A 406 -8.51 -11.65 27.69
CA PRO A 406 -8.50 -10.20 27.82
C PRO A 406 -7.58 -9.71 28.95
N GLY A 407 -6.68 -8.77 28.62
CA GLY A 407 -5.68 -8.23 29.54
C GLY A 407 -4.45 -9.11 29.79
N SER A 408 -4.37 -10.30 29.19
CA SER A 408 -3.17 -11.17 29.30
C SER A 408 -2.08 -10.79 28.29
N ALA A 409 -2.45 -10.19 27.18
CA ALA A 409 -1.47 -9.56 26.32
C ALA A 409 -0.88 -8.39 27.09
N LYS A 410 0.39 -8.50 27.50
CA LYS A 410 1.15 -7.40 28.12
C LYS A 410 0.89 -6.15 27.31
N SER A 411 0.59 -5.06 28.03
CA SER A 411 0.05 -3.83 27.48
C SER A 411 0.70 -3.45 26.15
N PHE A 412 -0.13 -3.17 25.16
CA PHE A 412 0.28 -2.62 23.87
C PHE A 412 0.69 -1.14 23.97
N ASP A 413 1.05 -0.68 25.14
CA ASP A 413 1.57 0.67 25.33
C ASP A 413 3.00 0.68 24.81
N GLY A 414 3.16 1.12 23.56
CA GLY A 414 4.45 1.28 22.96
C GLY A 414 5.30 2.26 23.78
N THR A 415 6.55 1.91 24.00
CA THR A 415 7.52 2.85 24.57
C THR A 415 7.84 3.88 23.49
N VAL A 416 7.60 5.16 23.80
CA VAL A 416 8.10 6.27 22.98
C VAL A 416 9.62 6.27 23.08
N ARG A 417 10.29 6.21 21.94
CA ARG A 417 11.74 6.25 21.87
C ARG A 417 12.23 7.69 21.98
N ASP A 418 13.18 7.91 22.86
CA ASP A 418 13.99 9.12 22.82
C ASP A 418 15.11 8.92 21.80
N LEU A 419 14.80 9.33 20.55
CA LEU A 419 15.73 9.16 19.43
C LEU A 419 17.04 9.92 19.63
N ASP A 420 17.02 11.05 20.33
CA ASP A 420 18.21 11.86 20.59
C ASP A 420 19.11 11.15 21.60
N THR A 421 18.54 10.57 22.64
CA THR A 421 19.28 9.74 23.62
C THR A 421 19.81 8.46 22.96
N GLU A 422 19.02 7.75 22.14
CA GLU A 422 19.49 6.54 21.44
C GLU A 422 20.62 6.84 20.45
N ILE A 423 20.59 7.98 19.76
CA ILE A 423 21.69 8.43 18.89
C ILE A 423 22.93 8.73 19.72
N ALA A 424 22.79 9.43 20.85
CA ALA A 424 23.87 9.73 21.76
C ALA A 424 24.50 8.47 22.36
N GLU A 425 23.70 7.50 22.81
CA GLU A 425 24.17 6.21 23.32
C GLU A 425 24.85 5.38 22.23
N SER A 426 24.28 5.34 21.03
CA SER A 426 24.88 4.68 19.86
C SER A 426 26.24 5.30 19.51
N THR A 427 26.37 6.61 19.56
CA THR A 427 27.62 7.33 19.30
C THR A 427 28.63 7.07 20.41
N ALA A 428 28.21 7.04 21.68
CA ALA A 428 29.05 6.73 22.80
C ALA A 428 29.59 5.28 22.75
N THR A 429 28.76 4.33 22.34
CA THR A 429 29.16 2.90 22.21
C THR A 429 30.18 2.73 21.08
N VAL A 430 30.02 3.44 19.96
CA VAL A 430 31.02 3.45 18.87
C VAL A 430 32.33 4.03 19.35
N THR A 431 32.33 5.06 20.19
CA THR A 431 33.55 5.68 20.73
C THR A 431 34.30 4.73 21.66
N VAL A 432 33.59 3.87 22.40
CA VAL A 432 34.20 2.87 23.30
C VAL A 432 34.71 1.65 22.52
N SER A 433 34.09 1.24 21.42
CA SER A 433 34.55 0.11 20.59
C SER A 433 35.73 0.44 19.67
N VAL A 434 36.05 1.69 19.48
CA VAL A 434 37.17 2.19 18.65
C VAL A 434 38.49 2.33 19.43
N ALA A 435 38.63 1.69 20.57
CA ALA A 435 39.94 1.48 21.20
C ALA A 435 40.81 0.44 20.42
N ASN A 436 40.74 0.45 19.08
CA ASN A 436 41.64 -0.28 18.21
C ASN A 436 42.79 0.69 17.80
N PRO A 437 44.07 0.42 18.16
CA PRO A 437 45.17 1.35 17.90
C PRO A 437 45.38 1.73 16.45
N MET A 438 44.86 0.96 15.48
CA MET A 438 44.91 1.30 14.05
C MET A 438 43.92 2.40 13.65
N ILE A 439 42.87 2.64 14.44
CA ILE A 439 41.85 3.66 14.13
C ILE A 439 42.15 4.98 14.87
N ALA A 440 42.93 4.96 15.94
CA ALA A 440 43.31 6.16 16.70
C ALA A 440 44.14 7.17 15.88
N HIS A 441 44.88 6.71 14.87
CA HIS A 441 45.60 7.59 13.96
C HIS A 441 44.67 8.32 12.96
N ASP A 442 43.53 7.73 12.64
CA ASP A 442 42.56 8.31 11.70
C ASP A 442 41.58 9.27 12.37
N ALA A 443 41.30 9.13 13.67
CA ALA A 443 40.31 9.96 14.37
C ALA A 443 40.73 11.46 14.40
N LYS A 444 42.01 11.75 14.56
CA LYS A 444 42.52 13.14 14.47
C LYS A 444 42.47 13.69 13.05
N ALA A 445 42.69 12.86 12.04
CA ALA A 445 42.58 13.21 10.64
C ALA A 445 41.10 13.42 10.24
N GLN A 446 40.18 12.58 10.74
CA GLN A 446 38.75 12.72 10.55
C GLN A 446 38.19 13.97 11.24
N GLU A 447 38.58 14.25 12.49
CA GLU A 447 38.17 15.46 13.18
C GLU A 447 38.69 16.72 12.49
N ALA A 448 39.93 16.69 11.99
CA ALA A 448 40.49 17.78 11.17
C ALA A 448 39.78 17.95 9.83
N ALA A 449 39.36 16.85 9.19
CA ALA A 449 38.56 16.85 7.96
C ALA A 449 37.15 17.41 8.21
N LEU A 450 36.47 16.98 9.27
CA LEU A 450 35.16 17.48 9.67
C LEU A 450 35.21 18.97 10.02
N ARG A 451 36.25 19.42 10.72
CA ARG A 451 36.46 20.88 10.99
C ARG A 451 36.71 21.69 9.71
N ARG A 452 37.41 21.11 8.72
CA ARG A 452 37.61 21.76 7.41
C ARG A 452 36.30 21.83 6.61
N ILE A 453 35.49 20.75 6.64
CA ILE A 453 34.16 20.69 6.02
C ILE A 453 33.23 21.75 6.68
N ALA A 454 33.15 21.78 8.01
CA ALA A 454 32.36 22.78 8.74
C ALA A 454 32.79 24.21 8.44
N ALA A 455 34.12 24.48 8.37
CA ALA A 455 34.66 25.77 8.03
C ALA A 455 34.41 26.17 6.56
N ALA A 456 34.34 25.22 5.64
CA ALA A 456 33.96 25.44 4.24
C ALA A 456 32.46 25.78 4.09
N TYR A 457 31.62 25.16 4.89
CA TYR A 457 30.18 25.45 4.91
C TYR A 457 29.87 26.83 5.50
N THR A 458 30.61 27.26 6.53
CA THR A 458 30.45 28.61 7.12
C THR A 458 30.98 29.71 6.23
N LYS A 459 31.95 29.43 5.35
CA LYS A 459 32.51 30.42 4.39
C LYS A 459 31.66 30.61 3.12
N LYS A 460 30.71 29.71 2.82
CA LYS A 460 29.85 29.75 1.62
C LYS A 460 28.44 30.31 1.84
N ALA A 461 28.14 30.88 3.00
CA ALA A 461 26.93 31.69 3.12
C ALA A 461 27.12 32.95 2.26
N PRO A 462 26.34 33.19 1.18
CA PRO A 462 26.47 34.40 0.39
C PRO A 462 26.14 35.56 1.30
N ALA A 463 27.13 36.46 1.49
CA ALA A 463 26.91 37.75 2.15
C ALA A 463 25.76 38.43 1.40
N LYS A 464 24.59 38.52 2.02
CA LYS A 464 23.51 39.38 1.53
C LYS A 464 24.08 40.77 1.43
N LYS A 465 24.42 41.24 0.20
CA LYS A 465 24.71 42.63 -0.08
C LYS A 465 23.50 43.45 0.39
N ALA A 466 23.67 44.13 1.50
CA ALA A 466 22.71 45.14 1.94
C ALA A 466 22.66 46.23 0.84
N VAL A 467 21.62 46.17 0.04
CA VAL A 467 21.29 47.25 -0.88
C VAL A 467 20.86 48.42 0.00
N LYS A 468 21.77 49.39 0.19
CA LYS A 468 21.44 50.68 0.79
C LYS A 468 20.45 51.36 -0.16
N ALA A 469 19.17 51.28 0.15
CA ALA A 469 18.15 52.08 -0.50
C ALA A 469 18.39 53.56 -0.14
N LYS A 470 18.72 54.41 -1.13
CA LYS A 470 18.67 55.87 -0.99
C LYS A 470 17.21 56.28 -0.77
N PRO A 471 16.93 57.18 0.17
CA PRO A 471 15.59 57.71 0.35
C PRO A 471 15.17 58.53 -0.87
N ALA A 472 14.18 58.02 -1.62
CA ALA A 472 13.53 58.82 -2.67
C ALA A 472 12.61 59.85 -2.02
N LYS A 473 12.89 61.12 -2.29
CA LYS A 473 12.03 62.27 -1.92
C LYS A 473 10.69 62.11 -2.67
N ALA A 474 9.63 61.74 -1.95
CA ALA A 474 8.27 61.74 -2.46
C ALA A 474 7.77 63.19 -2.59
N LYS A 475 7.42 63.61 -3.81
CA LYS A 475 6.55 64.77 -4.04
C LYS A 475 5.08 64.36 -3.85
N PRO A 476 4.27 65.15 -3.18
CA PRO A 476 2.86 64.85 -3.00
C PRO A 476 2.10 65.11 -4.30
N THR A 477 1.61 64.07 -4.95
CA THR A 477 0.59 64.21 -6.00
C THR A 477 -0.79 64.05 -5.38
N LYS A 478 -1.56 65.14 -5.46
CA LYS A 478 -2.98 65.19 -5.11
C LYS A 478 -3.75 64.27 -6.05
N ALA A 479 -4.24 63.14 -5.58
CA ALA A 479 -5.21 62.34 -6.28
C ALA A 479 -6.62 62.84 -5.96
N LYS A 480 -7.37 63.20 -7.01
CA LYS A 480 -8.81 63.49 -6.93
C LYS A 480 -9.58 62.17 -6.74
N PRO A 481 -10.65 62.15 -5.94
CA PRO A 481 -11.48 60.94 -5.77
C PRO A 481 -12.28 60.64 -7.03
N ALA A 482 -12.10 59.46 -7.57
CA ALA A 482 -12.96 58.93 -8.65
C ALA A 482 -14.31 58.53 -8.06
N LYS A 483 -15.38 59.11 -8.58
CA LYS A 483 -16.76 58.78 -8.26
C LYS A 483 -17.08 57.39 -8.85
N ALA A 484 -17.34 56.41 -7.98
CA ALA A 484 -17.89 55.14 -8.37
C ALA A 484 -19.37 55.30 -8.79
N LYS A 485 -19.70 54.89 -10.00
CA LYS A 485 -21.11 54.77 -10.45
C LYS A 485 -21.70 53.44 -9.92
N PRO A 486 -22.94 53.45 -9.41
CA PRO A 486 -23.59 52.22 -8.97
C PRO A 486 -24.00 51.37 -10.15
N VAL A 487 -23.59 50.10 -10.13
CA VAL A 487 -24.08 49.06 -11.06
C VAL A 487 -25.45 48.61 -10.59
N LYS A 488 -26.47 48.86 -11.40
CA LYS A 488 -27.84 48.41 -11.17
C LYS A 488 -27.89 46.89 -11.40
N ALA A 489 -28.20 46.14 -10.32
CA ALA A 489 -28.53 44.73 -10.40
C ALA A 489 -29.92 44.56 -11.11
N LYS A 490 -29.97 43.70 -12.13
CA LYS A 490 -31.26 43.27 -12.74
C LYS A 490 -31.93 42.23 -11.83
N PRO A 491 -33.25 42.30 -11.62
CA PRO A 491 -33.96 41.35 -10.80
C PRO A 491 -34.05 39.97 -11.48
N ALA A 492 -33.82 38.90 -10.70
CA ALA A 492 -33.96 37.52 -11.11
C ALA A 492 -35.46 37.20 -11.45
N LYS A 493 -35.70 36.60 -12.61
CA LYS A 493 -37.00 36.09 -13.00
C LYS A 493 -37.41 34.91 -12.11
N LYS A 494 -38.57 35.04 -11.45
CA LYS A 494 -39.21 33.95 -10.68
C LYS A 494 -39.54 32.77 -11.62
N ALA A 495 -39.01 31.61 -11.29
CA ALA A 495 -39.36 30.34 -11.92
C ALA A 495 -40.78 29.92 -11.46
N LYS A 496 -41.63 29.52 -12.42
CA LYS A 496 -42.95 28.96 -12.15
C LYS A 496 -42.83 27.54 -11.59
N PRO A 497 -43.71 27.10 -10.66
CA PRO A 497 -43.67 25.75 -10.11
C PRO A 497 -44.16 24.74 -11.18
N VAL A 498 -43.37 23.67 -11.36
CA VAL A 498 -43.72 22.51 -12.18
C VAL A 498 -44.66 21.62 -11.38
N LYS A 499 -45.84 21.34 -11.92
CA LYS A 499 -46.84 20.43 -11.34
C LYS A 499 -46.33 18.98 -11.42
N ALA A 500 -46.33 18.28 -10.28
CA ALA A 500 -46.07 16.85 -10.19
C ALA A 500 -47.16 16.02 -10.92
N PRO A 501 -46.83 14.94 -11.64
CA PRO A 501 -47.83 14.06 -12.25
C PRO A 501 -48.49 13.17 -11.19
N LYS A 502 -49.84 13.11 -11.24
CA LYS A 502 -50.67 12.25 -10.38
C LYS A 502 -50.45 10.77 -10.76
N ALA A 503 -50.03 9.97 -9.80
CA ALA A 503 -50.00 8.52 -9.92
C ALA A 503 -51.41 7.94 -9.89
N LYS A 504 -51.73 7.06 -10.87
CA LYS A 504 -52.97 6.25 -10.88
C LYS A 504 -52.75 4.99 -10.03
N PRO A 505 -53.73 4.56 -9.21
CA PRO A 505 -53.59 3.33 -8.42
C PRO A 505 -53.68 2.08 -9.30
N ALA A 506 -52.73 1.18 -9.16
CA ALA A 506 -52.76 -0.16 -9.78
C ALA A 506 -53.69 -1.08 -9.00
N LYS A 507 -54.65 -1.69 -9.68
CA LYS A 507 -55.55 -2.71 -9.13
C LYS A 507 -54.79 -4.03 -8.90
N ALA A 508 -54.72 -4.49 -7.66
CA ALA A 508 -54.24 -5.80 -7.30
C ALA A 508 -55.24 -6.90 -7.75
N LYS A 509 -54.75 -7.94 -8.45
CA LYS A 509 -55.48 -9.19 -8.67
C LYS A 509 -55.12 -10.19 -7.56
N PRO A 510 -56.07 -10.98 -7.02
CA PRO A 510 -55.78 -11.94 -5.95
C PRO A 510 -55.06 -13.20 -6.48
N ALA A 511 -54.07 -13.62 -5.72
CA ALA A 511 -53.31 -14.84 -5.97
C ALA A 511 -54.14 -16.10 -5.57
N LYS A 512 -54.22 -17.08 -6.49
CA LYS A 512 -54.81 -18.39 -6.24
C LYS A 512 -53.87 -19.25 -5.39
N ALA A 513 -54.34 -19.76 -4.26
CA ALA A 513 -53.68 -20.73 -3.41
C ALA A 513 -53.53 -22.09 -4.14
N LYS A 514 -52.33 -22.68 -4.12
CA LYS A 514 -52.07 -24.07 -4.50
C LYS A 514 -51.99 -24.92 -3.24
N LYS A 515 -52.78 -26.01 -3.21
CA LYS A 515 -52.81 -27.05 -2.18
C LYS A 515 -51.51 -27.90 -2.17
N PRO A 516 -51.11 -28.48 -1.04
CA PRO A 516 -49.92 -29.31 -0.92
C PRO A 516 -50.15 -30.72 -1.47
N ALA A 517 -49.15 -31.26 -2.17
CA ALA A 517 -49.12 -32.65 -2.62
C ALA A 517 -48.48 -33.54 -1.52
N ARG A 518 -49.15 -34.66 -1.28
CA ARG A 518 -48.77 -35.73 -0.34
C ARG A 518 -47.60 -36.57 -0.88
N ARG A 519 -46.86 -37.10 0.09
CA ARG A 519 -45.81 -38.15 0.00
C ARG A 519 -46.15 -39.33 -0.93
N ARG A 520 -45.13 -39.75 -1.68
CA ARG A 520 -44.60 -41.15 -1.60
C ARG A 520 -43.10 -41.10 -1.89
#